data_6c1a7474964e3ae034826c72718c9cfc
#
_entry.id   6c1a7474964e3ae034826c72718c9cfc
#
_cell.length_a   1.000
_cell.length_b   1.000
_cell.length_c   1.000
_cell.angle_alpha   90.00
_cell.angle_beta   90.00
_cell.angle_gamma   90.00
#
_symmetry.space_group_name_H-M   'P 1'
#
loop_
_entity.id
_entity.type
_entity.pdbx_description
1 polymer ?
#
loop_
_entity_poly.entity_id
_entity_poly.type
_entity_poly.pdbx_seq_one_letter_code
_entity_poly.pdbx_strand_id
1 'polypeptide(L)'
;MNDWWVIYQNWLRKYRDCVVSLQTMTFSDYLPYYRRNLQLAFPVILSLLGQNSVALIDNAMVGRVGTVELAAASFANNIFFIGLVFGMGITFGLTPLTGQTYGKGELRQLAHWLKNGVLTYQVAGFIITLFMGSVYFLLPYMGQTPEVLEAAKPYYLWLVASMIPVIAYFTFKQFIEGLGNTKIAMRITLISNAVNVVFNYLFIYGKFGFPEMGLVGAGVGTLISRAIMPVLFIFALARDTRLKKYLILAHHQKIQLQSIVKLLRFGIPIALQLIVEVAAFAVGAIMMGWMGEVPLAAHQVAIGLAGSTYMISLGISSATTVRVSHQLGARDFVAMRMASYASAHLVLLFMTAMALMFILLRNYLPLFFSSDVEVIALSAQLLIVAAFFQIFDGLQVVMLGNLRGMTDVKGPMLIAFFAYLGLGLPISYVLAFPLELGPVGIWYGFLAGLGVAGILSYRRFLWNLRSLR
;
A
#
# COMPACT_ATOMS: atom_id res chain seq x y z
N MET A 1 43.98 19.83 10.16
CA MET A 1 43.87 18.84 9.06
C MET A 1 43.83 17.40 9.54
N ASN A 2 44.17 17.09 10.78
CA ASN A 2 44.23 15.71 11.30
C ASN A 2 42.86 15.12 11.75
N ASP A 3 41.88 15.95 12.10
CA ASP A 3 40.62 15.45 12.68
C ASP A 3 39.71 14.77 11.66
N TRP A 4 39.69 15.24 10.42
CA TRP A 4 38.91 14.63 9.33
C TRP A 4 39.42 13.24 8.95
N TRP A 5 40.73 13.01 9.02
CA TRP A 5 41.35 11.73 8.74
C TRP A 5 41.03 10.68 9.82
N VAL A 6 41.05 11.10 11.08
CA VAL A 6 40.67 10.24 12.23
C VAL A 6 39.17 9.89 12.18
N ILE A 7 38.31 10.84 11.83
CA ILE A 7 36.88 10.63 11.65
C ILE A 7 36.64 9.67 10.48
N TYR A 8 37.34 9.82 9.36
CA TYR A 8 37.26 8.96 8.20
C TYR A 8 37.77 7.53 8.47
N GLN A 9 38.89 7.38 9.18
CA GLN A 9 39.45 6.09 9.60
C GLN A 9 38.51 5.37 10.60
N ASN A 10 37.95 6.09 11.55
CA ASN A 10 36.95 5.55 12.49
C ASN A 10 35.66 5.18 11.75
N TRP A 11 35.28 5.93 10.73
CA TRP A 11 34.14 5.63 9.86
C TRP A 11 34.41 4.35 9.03
N LEU A 12 35.58 4.22 8.41
CA LEU A 12 36.00 3.04 7.66
C LEU A 12 36.10 1.80 8.56
N ARG A 13 36.65 1.93 9.77
CA ARG A 13 36.75 0.82 10.73
C ARG A 13 35.37 0.35 11.17
N LYS A 14 34.48 1.25 11.52
CA LYS A 14 33.09 1.00 11.84
C LYS A 14 32.30 0.39 10.66
N TYR A 15 32.62 0.80 9.43
CA TYR A 15 32.04 0.24 8.20
C TYR A 15 32.53 -1.19 7.99
N ARG A 16 33.83 -1.42 8.15
CA ARG A 16 34.47 -2.74 8.03
C ARG A 16 33.91 -3.74 9.05
N ASP A 17 33.78 -3.37 10.31
CA ASP A 17 33.25 -4.27 11.35
C ASP A 17 31.75 -4.60 11.15
N CYS A 18 31.02 -3.69 10.52
CA CYS A 18 29.64 -3.93 10.10
C CYS A 18 29.54 -4.90 8.90
N VAL A 19 30.45 -4.76 7.94
CA VAL A 19 30.54 -5.62 6.74
C VAL A 19 31.13 -6.98 7.08
N VAL A 20 32.16 -7.04 7.92
CA VAL A 20 32.81 -8.30 8.33
C VAL A 20 31.87 -9.18 9.12
N SER A 21 31.00 -8.63 9.97
CA SER A 21 29.96 -9.44 10.66
C SER A 21 28.89 -10.01 9.72
N LEU A 22 28.78 -9.49 8.50
CA LEU A 22 27.90 -10.02 7.44
C LEU A 22 28.60 -11.02 6.53
N GLN A 23 29.91 -10.89 6.35
CA GLN A 23 30.72 -11.78 5.51
C GLN A 23 30.88 -13.21 6.07
N THR A 24 30.57 -13.41 7.36
CA THR A 24 30.63 -14.73 8.02
C THR A 24 29.29 -15.45 8.05
N MET A 25 28.17 -14.81 7.63
CA MET A 25 26.85 -15.43 7.64
C MET A 25 26.58 -16.20 6.36
N THR A 26 26.25 -17.47 6.50
CA THR A 26 25.94 -18.39 5.41
C THR A 26 24.44 -18.29 5.03
N PHE A 27 24.09 -18.79 3.85
CA PHE A 27 22.70 -18.86 3.40
C PHE A 27 21.80 -19.61 4.40
N SER A 28 22.35 -20.62 5.08
CA SER A 28 21.67 -21.41 6.11
C SER A 28 21.20 -20.57 7.29
N ASP A 29 21.95 -19.52 7.67
CA ASP A 29 21.61 -18.64 8.79
C ASP A 29 20.37 -17.77 8.51
N TYR A 30 20.11 -17.48 7.22
CA TYR A 30 18.92 -16.72 6.80
C TYR A 30 17.68 -17.60 6.62
N LEU A 31 17.78 -18.91 6.50
CA LEU A 31 16.65 -19.79 6.19
C LEU A 31 15.47 -19.69 7.18
N PRO A 32 15.67 -19.62 8.51
CA PRO A 32 14.58 -19.41 9.47
C PRO A 32 13.88 -18.06 9.28
N TYR A 33 14.64 -17.02 8.87
CA TYR A 33 14.10 -15.67 8.65
C TYR A 33 13.29 -15.61 7.36
N TYR A 34 13.75 -16.22 6.26
CA TYR A 34 13.00 -16.34 5.02
C TYR A 34 11.66 -17.04 5.26
N ARG A 35 11.69 -18.20 5.90
CA ARG A 35 10.48 -18.97 6.22
C ARG A 35 9.47 -18.13 7.03
N ARG A 36 9.95 -17.44 8.06
CA ARG A 36 9.06 -16.66 8.94
C ARG A 36 8.55 -15.39 8.27
N ASN A 37 9.36 -14.71 7.48
CA ASN A 37 8.93 -13.55 6.69
C ASN A 37 7.86 -13.96 5.67
N LEU A 38 8.06 -15.06 4.94
CA LEU A 38 7.09 -15.59 3.99
C LEU A 38 5.79 -16.05 4.66
N GLN A 39 5.86 -16.67 5.83
CA GLN A 39 4.66 -17.08 6.59
C GLN A 39 3.77 -15.90 6.99
N LEU A 40 4.36 -14.72 7.24
CA LEU A 40 3.62 -13.49 7.52
C LEU A 40 3.20 -12.78 6.24
N ALA A 41 4.06 -12.76 5.22
CA ALA A 41 3.81 -12.08 3.95
C ALA A 41 2.71 -12.76 3.13
N PHE A 42 2.71 -14.09 3.05
CA PHE A 42 1.79 -14.83 2.18
C PHE A 42 0.30 -14.53 2.45
N PRO A 43 -0.20 -14.51 3.71
CA PRO A 43 -1.58 -14.13 3.95
C PRO A 43 -1.89 -12.67 3.56
N VAL A 44 -0.92 -11.75 3.73
CA VAL A 44 -1.11 -10.34 3.34
C VAL A 44 -1.16 -10.22 1.82
N ILE A 45 -0.25 -10.89 1.09
CA ILE A 45 -0.24 -10.95 -0.38
C ILE A 45 -1.58 -11.47 -0.89
N LEU A 46 -2.08 -12.57 -0.32
CA LEU A 46 -3.35 -13.16 -0.74
C LEU A 46 -4.54 -12.22 -0.47
N SER A 47 -4.50 -11.45 0.63
CA SER A 47 -5.48 -10.41 0.91
C SER A 47 -5.46 -9.29 -0.13
N LEU A 48 -4.28 -8.82 -0.51
CA LEU A 48 -4.11 -7.73 -1.49
C LEU A 48 -4.53 -8.17 -2.89
N LEU A 49 -4.10 -9.36 -3.33
CA LEU A 49 -4.51 -9.94 -4.60
C LEU A 49 -6.03 -10.18 -4.63
N GLY A 50 -6.60 -10.65 -3.53
CA GLY A 50 -8.04 -10.83 -3.41
C GLY A 50 -8.81 -9.52 -3.54
N GLN A 51 -8.36 -8.45 -2.92
CA GLN A 51 -8.97 -7.11 -3.06
C GLN A 51 -8.89 -6.60 -4.50
N ASN A 52 -7.75 -6.78 -5.17
CA ASN A 52 -7.60 -6.39 -6.56
C ASN A 52 -8.52 -7.20 -7.50
N SER A 53 -8.65 -8.51 -7.25
CA SER A 53 -9.55 -9.38 -8.02
C SER A 53 -11.00 -8.98 -7.87
N VAL A 54 -11.44 -8.59 -6.66
CA VAL A 54 -12.81 -8.10 -6.44
C VAL A 54 -13.07 -6.80 -7.18
N ALA A 55 -12.11 -5.86 -7.19
CA ALA A 55 -12.27 -4.63 -7.96
C ALA A 55 -12.44 -4.90 -9.47
N LEU A 56 -11.74 -5.91 -10.01
CA LEU A 56 -11.92 -6.33 -11.41
C LEU A 56 -13.31 -6.97 -11.62
N ILE A 57 -13.78 -7.80 -10.70
CA ILE A 57 -15.11 -8.42 -10.76
C ILE A 57 -16.20 -7.33 -10.69
N ASP A 58 -16.07 -6.37 -9.78
CA ASP A 58 -17.01 -5.26 -9.64
C ASP A 58 -17.11 -4.45 -10.94
N ASN A 59 -15.96 -4.10 -11.54
CA ASN A 59 -15.94 -3.40 -12.82
C ASN A 59 -16.57 -4.22 -13.95
N ALA A 60 -16.33 -5.55 -13.99
CA ALA A 60 -16.93 -6.43 -14.97
C ALA A 60 -18.45 -6.57 -14.78
N MET A 61 -18.93 -6.58 -13.54
CA MET A 61 -20.37 -6.65 -13.23
C MET A 61 -21.08 -5.34 -13.60
N VAL A 62 -20.50 -4.19 -13.25
CA VAL A 62 -21.04 -2.86 -13.60
C VAL A 62 -20.98 -2.63 -15.11
N GLY A 63 -19.91 -3.07 -15.78
CA GLY A 63 -19.76 -2.94 -17.22
C GLY A 63 -20.82 -3.69 -18.04
N ARG A 64 -21.47 -4.73 -17.45
CA ARG A 64 -22.61 -5.41 -18.07
C ARG A 64 -23.94 -4.66 -17.93
N VAL A 65 -24.02 -3.70 -17.04
CA VAL A 65 -25.20 -2.82 -16.90
C VAL A 65 -25.20 -1.78 -18.02
N GLY A 66 -24.08 -1.11 -18.24
CA GLY A 66 -23.93 -0.14 -19.30
C GLY A 66 -22.58 0.56 -19.32
N THR A 67 -22.28 1.21 -20.43
CA THR A 67 -21.03 1.97 -20.59
C THR A 67 -21.01 3.26 -19.76
N VAL A 68 -22.18 3.90 -19.60
CA VAL A 68 -22.34 5.10 -18.76
C VAL A 68 -22.10 4.76 -17.30
N GLU A 69 -22.67 3.63 -16.82
CA GLU A 69 -22.51 3.15 -15.45
C GLU A 69 -21.06 2.78 -15.16
N LEU A 70 -20.36 2.15 -16.11
CA LEU A 70 -18.95 1.82 -15.96
C LEU A 70 -18.07 3.08 -15.89
N ALA A 71 -18.34 4.08 -16.74
CA ALA A 71 -17.66 5.37 -16.72
C ALA A 71 -17.91 6.09 -15.38
N ALA A 72 -19.15 6.10 -14.92
CA ALA A 72 -19.56 6.69 -13.64
C ALA A 72 -18.89 6.01 -12.44
N ALA A 73 -18.84 4.67 -12.45
CA ALA A 73 -18.13 3.89 -11.42
C ALA A 73 -16.64 4.24 -11.40
N SER A 74 -15.99 4.27 -12.56
CA SER A 74 -14.57 4.58 -12.68
C SER A 74 -14.26 5.99 -12.18
N PHE A 75 -15.07 6.97 -12.58
CA PHE A 75 -14.95 8.36 -12.14
C PHE A 75 -15.07 8.48 -10.59
N ALA A 76 -16.14 7.94 -10.03
CA ALA A 76 -16.38 7.99 -8.59
C ALA A 76 -15.30 7.23 -7.78
N ASN A 77 -14.86 6.06 -8.25
CA ASN A 77 -13.81 5.27 -7.61
C ASN A 77 -12.46 6.00 -7.62
N ASN A 78 -12.08 6.68 -8.69
CA ASN A 78 -10.82 7.43 -8.76
C ASN A 78 -10.76 8.54 -7.72
N ILE A 79 -11.86 9.29 -7.54
CA ILE A 79 -11.95 10.34 -6.53
C ILE A 79 -11.92 9.73 -5.12
N PHE A 80 -12.73 8.70 -4.90
CA PHE A 80 -12.81 8.01 -3.61
C PHE A 80 -11.48 7.39 -3.19
N PHE A 81 -10.70 6.87 -4.15
CA PHE A 81 -9.41 6.20 -3.91
C PHE A 81 -8.40 7.12 -3.20
N ILE A 82 -8.40 8.42 -3.50
CA ILE A 82 -7.52 9.40 -2.83
C ILE A 82 -7.81 9.44 -1.33
N GLY A 83 -9.07 9.56 -0.95
CA GLY A 83 -9.50 9.55 0.45
C GLY A 83 -9.23 8.22 1.13
N LEU A 84 -9.45 7.10 0.41
CA LEU A 84 -9.19 5.75 0.90
C LEU A 84 -7.71 5.52 1.22
N VAL A 85 -6.80 5.91 0.30
CA VAL A 85 -5.34 5.78 0.49
C VAL A 85 -4.86 6.63 1.65
N PHE A 86 -5.37 7.85 1.80
CA PHE A 86 -5.05 8.71 2.94
C PHE A 86 -5.53 8.09 4.26
N GLY A 87 -6.79 7.63 4.31
CA GLY A 87 -7.35 6.96 5.49
C GLY A 87 -6.61 5.67 5.86
N MET A 88 -6.29 4.84 4.87
CA MET A 88 -5.48 3.63 5.05
C MET A 88 -4.08 3.99 5.59
N GLY A 89 -3.43 4.98 4.99
CA GLY A 89 -2.09 5.42 5.38
C GLY A 89 -2.00 5.89 6.83
N ILE A 90 -3.01 6.63 7.32
CA ILE A 90 -3.05 7.06 8.73
C ILE A 90 -3.07 5.84 9.66
N THR A 91 -3.79 4.76 9.32
CA THR A 91 -3.89 3.58 10.18
C THR A 91 -2.59 2.76 10.24
N PHE A 92 -1.72 2.85 9.22
CA PHE A 92 -0.44 2.12 9.18
C PHE A 92 0.50 2.47 10.33
N GLY A 93 0.31 3.63 10.99
CA GLY A 93 1.06 4.00 12.18
C GLY A 93 0.82 3.09 13.40
N LEU A 94 -0.29 2.31 13.42
CA LEU A 94 -0.61 1.43 14.54
C LEU A 94 0.25 0.16 14.58
N THR A 95 0.56 -0.43 13.43
CA THR A 95 1.31 -1.70 13.34
C THR A 95 2.68 -1.65 14.04
N PRO A 96 3.56 -0.65 13.79
CA PRO A 96 4.85 -0.62 14.46
C PRO A 96 4.73 -0.38 15.98
N LEU A 97 3.77 0.42 16.43
CA LEU A 97 3.54 0.66 17.86
C LEU A 97 3.05 -0.61 18.57
N THR A 98 2.09 -1.29 17.96
CA THR A 98 1.58 -2.57 18.45
C THR A 98 2.68 -3.63 18.44
N GLY A 99 3.43 -3.73 17.33
CA GLY A 99 4.50 -4.71 17.19
C GLY A 99 5.62 -4.53 18.20
N GLN A 100 6.08 -3.32 18.45
CA GLN A 100 7.10 -3.06 19.49
C GLN A 100 6.58 -3.40 20.89
N THR A 101 5.34 -3.04 21.18
CA THR A 101 4.71 -3.34 22.48
C THR A 101 4.53 -4.84 22.65
N TYR A 102 4.19 -5.55 21.58
CA TYR A 102 4.11 -7.02 21.57
C TYR A 102 5.49 -7.66 21.84
N GLY A 103 6.54 -7.15 21.19
CA GLY A 103 7.92 -7.60 21.41
C GLY A 103 8.40 -7.40 22.84
N LYS A 104 7.91 -6.38 23.55
CA LYS A 104 8.16 -6.13 24.97
C LYS A 104 7.34 -7.03 25.91
N GLY A 105 6.29 -7.69 25.43
CA GLY A 105 5.36 -8.46 26.25
C GLY A 105 4.38 -7.63 27.09
N GLU A 106 4.20 -6.34 26.80
CA GLU A 106 3.38 -5.38 27.57
C GLU A 106 1.89 -5.47 27.22
N LEU A 107 1.18 -6.44 27.80
CA LEU A 107 -0.22 -6.73 27.49
C LEU A 107 -1.18 -5.55 27.70
N ARG A 108 -1.03 -4.80 28.81
CA ARG A 108 -1.89 -3.65 29.12
C ARG A 108 -1.70 -2.52 28.10
N GLN A 109 -0.45 -2.31 27.67
CA GLN A 109 -0.13 -1.29 26.68
C GLN A 109 -0.66 -1.66 25.29
N LEU A 110 -0.71 -2.96 24.94
CA LEU A 110 -1.36 -3.43 23.69
C LEU A 110 -2.85 -3.10 23.71
N ALA A 111 -3.55 -3.38 24.81
CA ALA A 111 -4.95 -3.02 24.97
C ALA A 111 -5.18 -1.51 24.93
N HIS A 112 -4.25 -0.73 25.46
CA HIS A 112 -4.24 0.73 25.39
C HIS A 112 -4.14 1.24 23.92
N TRP A 113 -3.22 0.65 23.12
CA TRP A 113 -3.11 0.99 21.70
C TRP A 113 -4.37 0.61 20.92
N LEU A 114 -5.01 -0.53 21.24
CA LEU A 114 -6.26 -0.92 20.60
C LEU A 114 -7.35 0.12 20.84
N LYS A 115 -7.60 0.51 22.10
CA LYS A 115 -8.67 1.49 22.44
C LYS A 115 -8.41 2.86 21.84
N ASN A 116 -7.21 3.41 22.05
CA ASN A 116 -6.86 4.74 21.55
C ASN A 116 -6.75 4.72 20.00
N GLY A 117 -6.27 3.63 19.40
CA GLY A 117 -6.22 3.46 17.95
C GLY A 117 -7.61 3.45 17.31
N VAL A 118 -8.53 2.66 17.86
CA VAL A 118 -9.92 2.61 17.36
C VAL A 118 -10.55 4.01 17.45
N LEU A 119 -10.45 4.69 18.58
CA LEU A 119 -11.02 6.03 18.71
C LEU A 119 -10.38 7.02 17.75
N THR A 120 -9.04 7.10 17.73
CA THR A 120 -8.29 8.06 16.91
C THR A 120 -8.64 7.92 15.42
N TYR A 121 -8.61 6.67 14.93
CA TYR A 121 -8.82 6.46 13.51
C TYR A 121 -10.29 6.48 13.10
N GLN A 122 -11.23 6.20 14.01
CA GLN A 122 -12.65 6.44 13.73
C GLN A 122 -12.97 7.93 13.66
N VAL A 123 -12.42 8.75 14.54
CA VAL A 123 -12.55 10.22 14.46
C VAL A 123 -11.91 10.74 13.18
N ALA A 124 -10.69 10.30 12.85
CA ALA A 124 -10.04 10.66 11.59
C ALA A 124 -10.87 10.19 10.37
N GLY A 125 -11.40 8.98 10.42
CA GLY A 125 -12.28 8.42 9.39
C GLY A 125 -13.55 9.23 9.19
N PHE A 126 -14.16 9.69 10.28
CA PHE A 126 -15.32 10.56 10.20
C PHE A 126 -14.98 11.92 9.55
N ILE A 127 -13.85 12.53 9.92
CA ILE A 127 -13.36 13.77 9.31
C ILE A 127 -13.09 13.57 7.80
N ILE A 128 -12.43 12.48 7.43
CA ILE A 128 -12.18 12.14 6.02
C ILE A 128 -13.51 11.93 5.28
N THR A 129 -14.48 11.25 5.90
CA THR A 129 -15.80 11.04 5.31
C THR A 129 -16.52 12.36 5.06
N LEU A 130 -16.49 13.30 6.01
CA LEU A 130 -17.07 14.64 5.84
C LEU A 130 -16.36 15.42 4.72
N PHE A 131 -15.02 15.35 4.68
CA PHE A 131 -14.24 15.99 3.61
C PHE A 131 -14.58 15.38 2.24
N MET A 132 -14.58 14.07 2.11
CA MET A 132 -14.96 13.39 0.87
C MET A 132 -16.43 13.64 0.51
N GLY A 133 -17.32 13.74 1.51
CA GLY A 133 -18.70 14.16 1.32
C GLY A 133 -18.82 15.58 0.75
N SER A 134 -17.96 16.52 1.15
CA SER A 134 -17.95 17.87 0.57
C SER A 134 -17.49 17.90 -0.89
N VAL A 135 -16.65 16.95 -1.31
CA VAL A 135 -16.24 16.82 -2.73
C VAL A 135 -17.43 16.51 -3.65
N TYR A 136 -18.53 15.95 -3.11
CA TYR A 136 -19.77 15.75 -3.86
C TYR A 136 -20.25 17.02 -4.59
N PHE A 137 -20.12 18.19 -3.95
CA PHE A 137 -20.50 19.48 -4.55
C PHE A 137 -19.54 19.92 -5.66
N LEU A 138 -18.34 19.35 -5.73
CA LEU A 138 -17.34 19.66 -6.76
C LEU A 138 -17.45 18.74 -7.99
N LEU A 139 -18.13 17.58 -7.89
CA LEU A 139 -18.27 16.63 -9.00
C LEU A 139 -18.76 17.27 -10.31
N PRO A 140 -19.74 18.21 -10.30
CA PRO A 140 -20.22 18.84 -11.53
C PRO A 140 -19.16 19.66 -12.28
N TYR A 141 -18.12 20.10 -11.57
CA TYR A 141 -17.07 20.97 -12.14
C TYR A 141 -15.86 20.15 -12.67
N MET A 142 -15.94 18.82 -12.61
CA MET A 142 -14.83 17.92 -13.01
C MET A 142 -14.92 17.45 -14.47
N GLY A 143 -15.75 18.10 -15.31
CA GLY A 143 -15.75 17.93 -16.77
C GLY A 143 -16.34 16.60 -17.28
N GLN A 144 -17.23 15.95 -16.51
CA GLN A 144 -17.94 14.76 -16.95
C GLN A 144 -19.22 15.10 -17.71
N THR A 145 -19.67 14.20 -18.58
CA THR A 145 -20.98 14.34 -19.25
C THR A 145 -22.12 14.30 -18.23
N PRO A 146 -23.27 14.96 -18.50
CA PRO A 146 -24.41 14.98 -17.58
C PRO A 146 -24.89 13.57 -17.19
N GLU A 147 -24.92 12.64 -18.15
CA GLU A 147 -25.39 11.25 -17.89
C GLU A 147 -24.44 10.52 -16.92
N VAL A 148 -23.12 10.63 -17.13
CA VAL A 148 -22.11 10.03 -16.25
C VAL A 148 -22.18 10.65 -14.86
N LEU A 149 -22.38 11.97 -14.78
CA LEU A 149 -22.47 12.67 -13.51
C LEU A 149 -23.70 12.26 -12.69
N GLU A 150 -24.88 12.14 -13.35
CA GLU A 150 -26.12 11.70 -12.69
C GLU A 150 -26.00 10.28 -12.14
N ALA A 151 -25.39 9.37 -12.90
CA ALA A 151 -25.15 7.99 -12.44
C ALA A 151 -24.09 7.93 -11.34
N ALA A 152 -23.04 8.77 -11.39
CA ALA A 152 -21.95 8.76 -10.44
C ALA A 152 -22.33 9.30 -9.05
N LYS A 153 -23.17 10.33 -8.97
CA LYS A 153 -23.54 11.01 -7.71
C LYS A 153 -24.07 10.06 -6.63
N PRO A 154 -25.13 9.26 -6.85
CA PRO A 154 -25.68 8.37 -5.84
C PRO A 154 -24.67 7.27 -5.48
N TYR A 155 -23.95 6.71 -6.46
CA TYR A 155 -22.92 5.70 -6.22
C TYR A 155 -21.79 6.25 -5.34
N TYR A 156 -21.32 7.47 -5.62
CA TYR A 156 -20.27 8.12 -4.84
C TYR A 156 -20.66 8.32 -3.36
N LEU A 157 -21.92 8.66 -3.08
CA LEU A 157 -22.40 8.79 -1.69
C LEU A 157 -22.32 7.47 -0.93
N TRP A 158 -22.65 6.33 -1.54
CA TRP A 158 -22.50 5.01 -0.95
C TRP A 158 -21.04 4.66 -0.69
N LEU A 159 -20.14 5.01 -1.63
CA LEU A 159 -18.69 4.86 -1.41
C LEU A 159 -18.21 5.70 -0.23
N VAL A 160 -18.62 6.97 -0.15
CA VAL A 160 -18.26 7.88 0.96
C VAL A 160 -18.78 7.34 2.29
N ALA A 161 -20.03 6.86 2.36
CA ALA A 161 -20.58 6.22 3.55
C ALA A 161 -19.77 4.98 4.00
N SER A 162 -19.22 4.24 3.05
CA SER A 162 -18.39 3.06 3.33
C SER A 162 -17.00 3.39 3.89
N MET A 163 -16.60 4.66 3.91
CA MET A 163 -15.30 5.10 4.45
C MET A 163 -15.19 4.80 5.96
N ILE A 164 -16.24 5.03 6.72
CA ILE A 164 -16.25 4.79 8.17
C ILE A 164 -15.95 3.31 8.50
N PRO A 165 -16.71 2.33 7.98
CA PRO A 165 -16.45 0.93 8.27
C PRO A 165 -15.11 0.42 7.68
N VAL A 166 -14.65 0.94 6.53
CA VAL A 166 -13.36 0.51 5.97
C VAL A 166 -12.18 1.01 6.80
N ILE A 167 -12.26 2.19 7.41
CA ILE A 167 -11.21 2.67 8.33
C ILE A 167 -11.24 1.86 9.64
N ALA A 168 -12.43 1.48 10.15
CA ALA A 168 -12.53 0.53 11.26
C ALA A 168 -11.84 -0.80 10.92
N TYR A 169 -12.11 -1.34 9.74
CA TYR A 169 -11.44 -2.55 9.25
C TYR A 169 -9.91 -2.39 9.24
N PHE A 170 -9.38 -1.33 8.62
CA PHE A 170 -7.94 -1.09 8.60
C PHE A 170 -7.36 -0.98 10.01
N THR A 171 -8.05 -0.33 10.94
CA THR A 171 -7.60 -0.21 12.33
C THR A 171 -7.43 -1.57 12.99
N PHE A 172 -8.44 -2.44 12.93
CA PHE A 172 -8.36 -3.80 13.48
C PHE A 172 -7.32 -4.64 12.75
N LYS A 173 -7.24 -4.52 11.42
CA LYS A 173 -6.24 -5.20 10.60
C LYS A 173 -4.82 -4.83 11.06
N GLN A 174 -4.50 -3.54 11.16
CA GLN A 174 -3.17 -3.07 11.58
C GLN A 174 -2.82 -3.53 12.99
N PHE A 175 -3.79 -3.54 13.90
CA PHE A 175 -3.59 -4.06 15.27
C PHE A 175 -3.26 -5.55 15.27
N ILE A 176 -4.07 -6.36 14.59
CA ILE A 176 -3.91 -7.83 14.54
C ILE A 176 -2.63 -8.24 13.79
N GLU A 177 -2.31 -7.56 12.69
CA GLU A 177 -1.04 -7.75 11.97
C GLU A 177 0.15 -7.35 12.85
N GLY A 178 0.03 -6.26 13.63
CA GLY A 178 1.02 -5.87 14.63
C GLY A 178 1.27 -6.92 15.71
N LEU A 179 0.28 -7.75 16.05
CA LEU A 179 0.45 -8.93 16.91
C LEU A 179 1.12 -10.12 16.18
N GLY A 180 1.38 -10.03 14.88
CA GLY A 180 1.93 -11.10 14.05
C GLY A 180 0.89 -12.11 13.52
N ASN A 181 -0.40 -11.79 13.59
CA ASN A 181 -1.48 -12.68 13.10
C ASN A 181 -2.09 -12.16 11.79
N THR A 182 -1.39 -12.37 10.69
CA THR A 182 -1.85 -11.97 9.36
C THR A 182 -2.95 -12.87 8.78
N LYS A 183 -3.10 -14.11 9.31
CA LYS A 183 -4.10 -15.08 8.83
C LYS A 183 -5.54 -14.68 9.11
N ILE A 184 -5.81 -14.07 10.28
CA ILE A 184 -7.16 -13.57 10.62
C ILE A 184 -7.55 -12.47 9.65
N ALA A 185 -6.67 -11.49 9.42
CA ALA A 185 -6.91 -10.42 8.47
C ALA A 185 -7.20 -10.95 7.05
N MET A 186 -6.40 -11.91 6.57
CA MET A 186 -6.62 -12.57 5.28
C MET A 186 -8.01 -13.23 5.19
N ARG A 187 -8.38 -14.05 6.18
CA ARG A 187 -9.68 -14.74 6.16
C ARG A 187 -10.85 -13.77 6.12
N ILE A 188 -10.80 -12.72 6.93
CA ILE A 188 -11.86 -11.68 6.97
C ILE A 188 -11.94 -10.95 5.63
N THR A 189 -10.80 -10.59 5.04
CA THR A 189 -10.77 -9.95 3.71
C THR A 189 -11.40 -10.85 2.64
N LEU A 190 -11.02 -12.13 2.59
CA LEU A 190 -11.55 -13.06 1.60
C LEU A 190 -13.06 -13.33 1.78
N ILE A 191 -13.52 -13.44 3.03
CA ILE A 191 -14.98 -13.57 3.33
C ILE A 191 -15.70 -12.31 2.86
N SER A 192 -15.19 -11.13 3.18
CA SER A 192 -15.80 -9.87 2.76
C SER A 192 -15.82 -9.71 1.23
N ASN A 193 -14.79 -10.17 0.55
CA ASN A 193 -14.73 -10.18 -0.91
C ASN A 193 -15.84 -11.07 -1.50
N ALA A 194 -16.03 -12.28 -0.94
CA ALA A 194 -17.11 -13.15 -1.35
C ALA A 194 -18.49 -12.53 -1.09
N VAL A 195 -18.67 -11.91 0.08
CA VAL A 195 -19.89 -11.17 0.42
C VAL A 195 -20.13 -10.03 -0.57
N ASN A 196 -19.10 -9.27 -0.93
CA ASN A 196 -19.20 -8.17 -1.89
C ASN A 196 -19.72 -8.68 -3.26
N VAL A 197 -19.11 -9.72 -3.82
CA VAL A 197 -19.54 -10.31 -5.09
C VAL A 197 -20.98 -10.79 -5.04
N VAL A 198 -21.39 -11.46 -3.96
CA VAL A 198 -22.76 -11.95 -3.78
C VAL A 198 -23.75 -10.78 -3.71
N PHE A 199 -23.51 -9.78 -2.87
CA PHE A 199 -24.43 -8.64 -2.73
C PHE A 199 -24.44 -7.77 -3.98
N ASN A 200 -23.32 -7.59 -4.67
CA ASN A 200 -23.29 -6.93 -5.96
C ASN A 200 -24.15 -7.66 -6.98
N TYR A 201 -24.06 -9.00 -7.06
CA TYR A 201 -24.91 -9.77 -7.95
C TYR A 201 -26.41 -9.61 -7.63
N LEU A 202 -26.78 -9.61 -6.35
CA LEU A 202 -28.15 -9.44 -5.91
C LEU A 202 -28.71 -8.04 -6.24
N PHE A 203 -27.98 -7.00 -5.90
CA PHE A 203 -28.47 -5.62 -6.02
C PHE A 203 -28.26 -5.01 -7.40
N ILE A 204 -27.19 -5.35 -8.11
CA ILE A 204 -26.99 -4.84 -9.48
C ILE A 204 -28.07 -5.38 -10.41
N TYR A 205 -28.35 -6.71 -10.33
CA TYR A 205 -29.21 -7.40 -11.30
C TYR A 205 -30.61 -7.73 -10.76
N GLY A 206 -30.95 -7.34 -9.53
CA GLY A 206 -32.27 -7.57 -8.96
C GLY A 206 -32.66 -9.05 -8.83
N LYS A 207 -31.72 -9.94 -8.45
CA LYS A 207 -31.97 -11.36 -8.36
C LYS A 207 -32.57 -11.78 -7.01
N PHE A 208 -33.28 -12.91 -6.97
CA PHE A 208 -33.88 -13.49 -5.76
C PHE A 208 -34.87 -12.57 -5.02
N GLY A 209 -35.57 -11.69 -5.74
CA GLY A 209 -36.59 -10.79 -5.16
C GLY A 209 -36.03 -9.47 -4.65
N PHE A 210 -34.74 -9.21 -4.80
CA PHE A 210 -34.14 -7.89 -4.54
C PHE A 210 -34.44 -6.90 -5.67
N PRO A 211 -34.55 -5.59 -5.39
CA PRO A 211 -34.74 -4.58 -6.43
C PRO A 211 -33.50 -4.49 -7.31
N GLU A 212 -33.71 -4.31 -8.62
CA GLU A 212 -32.62 -3.99 -9.55
C GLU A 212 -32.20 -2.54 -9.35
N MET A 213 -30.97 -2.33 -8.88
CA MET A 213 -30.43 -1.01 -8.52
C MET A 213 -29.26 -0.57 -9.43
N GLY A 214 -28.85 -1.42 -10.35
CA GLY A 214 -27.73 -1.10 -11.27
C GLY A 214 -26.48 -0.68 -10.53
N LEU A 215 -25.87 0.46 -10.94
CA LEU A 215 -24.66 0.99 -10.34
C LEU A 215 -24.80 1.31 -8.83
N VAL A 216 -25.96 1.80 -8.42
CA VAL A 216 -26.25 2.10 -6.99
C VAL A 216 -26.18 0.81 -6.17
N GLY A 217 -26.64 -0.31 -6.73
CA GLY A 217 -26.56 -1.64 -6.12
C GLY A 217 -25.12 -2.08 -5.82
N ALA A 218 -24.17 -1.76 -6.72
CA ALA A 218 -22.74 -1.98 -6.48
C ALA A 218 -22.22 -1.14 -5.28
N GLY A 219 -22.69 0.10 -5.13
CA GLY A 219 -22.35 0.96 -3.98
C GLY A 219 -22.87 0.38 -2.67
N VAL A 220 -24.12 -0.07 -2.64
CA VAL A 220 -24.74 -0.70 -1.46
C VAL A 220 -24.03 -2.01 -1.10
N GLY A 221 -23.74 -2.88 -2.07
CA GLY A 221 -22.99 -4.13 -1.86
C GLY A 221 -21.58 -3.87 -1.30
N THR A 222 -20.91 -2.83 -1.79
CA THR A 222 -19.62 -2.38 -1.28
C THR A 222 -19.72 -1.88 0.17
N LEU A 223 -20.73 -1.10 0.51
CA LEU A 223 -20.95 -0.65 1.89
C LEU A 223 -21.18 -1.83 2.83
N ILE A 224 -22.05 -2.78 2.45
CA ILE A 224 -22.37 -3.96 3.26
C ILE A 224 -21.12 -4.79 3.49
N SER A 225 -20.35 -5.10 2.44
CA SER A 225 -19.14 -5.89 2.55
C SER A 225 -18.09 -5.23 3.46
N ARG A 226 -17.92 -3.90 3.35
CA ARG A 226 -17.02 -3.13 4.21
C ARG A 226 -17.52 -3.04 5.65
N ALA A 227 -18.83 -2.95 5.88
CA ALA A 227 -19.42 -2.92 7.23
C ALA A 227 -19.29 -4.28 7.96
N ILE A 228 -19.34 -5.38 7.24
CA ILE A 228 -19.16 -6.72 7.81
C ILE A 228 -17.72 -6.93 8.31
N MET A 229 -16.70 -6.34 7.66
CA MET A 229 -15.29 -6.54 8.03
C MET A 229 -14.98 -6.22 9.51
N PRO A 230 -15.26 -5.03 10.06
CA PRO A 230 -14.98 -4.74 11.47
C PRO A 230 -15.79 -5.61 12.42
N VAL A 231 -17.03 -5.99 12.06
CA VAL A 231 -17.86 -6.91 12.84
C VAL A 231 -17.20 -8.29 12.94
N LEU A 232 -16.70 -8.82 11.82
CA LEU A 232 -15.95 -10.08 11.78
C LEU A 232 -14.66 -10.00 12.60
N PHE A 233 -13.96 -8.84 12.61
CA PHE A 233 -12.78 -8.67 13.46
C PHE A 233 -13.15 -8.68 14.95
N ILE A 234 -14.19 -7.97 15.35
CA ILE A 234 -14.66 -7.98 16.75
C ILE A 234 -15.07 -9.40 17.17
N PHE A 235 -15.79 -10.11 16.29
CA PHE A 235 -16.18 -11.50 16.52
C PHE A 235 -14.96 -12.43 16.66
N ALA A 236 -13.98 -12.31 15.75
CA ALA A 236 -12.74 -13.10 15.80
C ALA A 236 -11.94 -12.82 17.07
N LEU A 237 -11.83 -11.54 17.49
CA LEU A 237 -11.18 -11.15 18.73
C LEU A 237 -11.91 -11.69 19.97
N ALA A 238 -13.26 -11.70 19.95
CA ALA A 238 -14.07 -12.16 21.08
C ALA A 238 -14.06 -13.69 21.22
N ARG A 239 -13.96 -14.43 20.11
CA ARG A 239 -14.01 -15.89 20.09
C ARG A 239 -12.66 -16.55 20.42
N ASP A 240 -11.54 -15.92 20.01
CA ASP A 240 -10.20 -16.43 20.27
C ASP A 240 -9.81 -16.10 21.73
N THR A 241 -9.60 -17.12 22.55
CA THR A 241 -9.24 -16.97 23.99
C THR A 241 -7.96 -16.18 24.19
N ARG A 242 -7.02 -16.23 23.22
CA ARG A 242 -5.74 -15.51 23.28
C ARG A 242 -5.92 -14.02 22.95
N LEU A 243 -6.90 -13.68 22.12
CA LEU A 243 -7.16 -12.31 21.65
C LEU A 243 -8.23 -11.59 22.49
N LYS A 244 -9.19 -12.33 23.04
CA LYS A 244 -10.27 -11.79 23.89
C LYS A 244 -9.75 -10.91 25.04
N LYS A 245 -8.60 -11.28 25.62
CA LYS A 245 -7.95 -10.49 26.67
C LYS A 245 -7.68 -9.04 26.27
N TYR A 246 -7.35 -8.76 25.00
CA TYR A 246 -7.11 -7.40 24.54
C TYR A 246 -8.39 -6.56 24.51
N LEU A 247 -9.54 -7.14 24.13
CA LEU A 247 -10.83 -6.46 24.17
C LEU A 247 -11.26 -6.15 25.61
N ILE A 248 -11.14 -7.13 26.51
CA ILE A 248 -11.51 -6.97 27.92
C ILE A 248 -10.65 -5.87 28.57
N LEU A 249 -9.33 -5.95 28.38
CA LEU A 249 -8.42 -4.95 28.94
C LEU A 249 -8.58 -3.57 28.28
N ALA A 250 -8.91 -3.50 27.00
CA ALA A 250 -9.14 -2.24 26.30
C ALA A 250 -10.34 -1.48 26.88
N HIS A 251 -11.39 -2.18 27.32
CA HIS A 251 -12.54 -1.56 27.96
C HIS A 251 -12.14 -0.71 29.17
N HIS A 252 -11.21 -1.20 29.96
CA HIS A 252 -10.72 -0.54 31.18
C HIS A 252 -9.61 0.48 30.96
N GLN A 253 -9.07 0.62 29.73
CA GLN A 253 -8.04 1.62 29.45
C GLN A 253 -8.63 3.02 29.39
N LYS A 254 -7.83 4.01 29.79
CA LYS A 254 -8.19 5.43 29.64
C LYS A 254 -7.81 5.94 28.23
N ILE A 255 -8.60 6.85 27.72
CA ILE A 255 -8.27 7.62 26.51
C ILE A 255 -7.24 8.67 26.93
N GLN A 256 -6.14 8.76 26.18
CA GLN A 256 -5.02 9.66 26.47
C GLN A 256 -4.69 10.50 25.23
N LEU A 257 -4.77 11.80 25.33
CA LEU A 257 -4.45 12.73 24.25
C LEU A 257 -3.03 12.53 23.70
N GLN A 258 -2.07 12.24 24.59
CA GLN A 258 -0.69 11.94 24.17
C GLN A 258 -0.60 10.73 23.25
N SER A 259 -1.44 9.70 23.47
CA SER A 259 -1.50 8.51 22.62
C SER A 259 -2.16 8.82 21.27
N ILE A 260 -3.21 9.65 21.26
CA ILE A 260 -3.86 10.14 20.03
C ILE A 260 -2.85 10.91 19.18
N VAL A 261 -2.17 11.90 19.79
CA VAL A 261 -1.12 12.68 19.09
C VAL A 261 0.01 11.78 18.57
N LYS A 262 0.43 10.77 19.34
CA LYS A 262 1.45 9.83 18.91
C LYS A 262 0.99 9.02 17.71
N LEU A 263 -0.22 8.48 17.72
CA LEU A 263 -0.79 7.73 16.59
C LEU A 263 -0.85 8.57 15.31
N LEU A 264 -1.32 9.83 15.42
CA LEU A 264 -1.37 10.75 14.28
C LEU A 264 0.02 11.18 13.81
N ARG A 265 0.98 11.39 14.74
CA ARG A 265 2.37 11.72 14.40
C ARG A 265 3.07 10.62 13.59
N PHE A 266 2.66 9.36 13.74
CA PHE A 266 3.13 8.25 12.92
C PHE A 266 2.28 8.05 11.66
N GLY A 267 0.96 8.14 11.77
CA GLY A 267 0.05 7.87 10.67
C GLY A 267 0.08 8.92 9.56
N ILE A 268 0.05 10.22 9.92
CA ILE A 268 -0.01 11.31 8.93
C ILE A 268 1.20 11.30 7.96
N PRO A 269 2.45 11.16 8.41
CA PRO A 269 3.58 11.07 7.48
C PRO A 269 3.48 9.89 6.52
N ILE A 270 2.97 8.73 6.98
CA ILE A 270 2.78 7.57 6.11
C ILE A 270 1.68 7.84 5.07
N ALA A 271 0.57 8.46 5.48
CA ALA A 271 -0.51 8.83 4.58
C ALA A 271 -0.04 9.83 3.51
N LEU A 272 0.70 10.87 3.92
CA LEU A 272 1.28 11.85 2.99
C LEU A 272 2.27 11.20 2.02
N GLN A 273 3.11 10.28 2.48
CA GLN A 273 4.01 9.52 1.62
C GLN A 273 3.24 8.76 0.53
N LEU A 274 2.17 8.04 0.91
CA LEU A 274 1.35 7.27 -0.04
C LEU A 274 0.63 8.19 -1.04
N ILE A 275 0.12 9.34 -0.59
CA ILE A 275 -0.51 10.33 -1.48
C ILE A 275 0.48 10.89 -2.50
N VAL A 276 1.70 11.19 -2.08
CA VAL A 276 2.77 11.68 -2.97
C VAL A 276 3.08 10.64 -4.05
N GLU A 277 3.17 9.38 -3.66
CA GLU A 277 3.42 8.27 -4.57
C GLU A 277 2.28 8.13 -5.60
N VAL A 278 1.02 8.09 -5.15
CA VAL A 278 -0.16 8.04 -6.02
C VAL A 278 -0.25 9.27 -6.93
N ALA A 279 0.01 10.48 -6.39
CA ALA A 279 -0.01 11.71 -7.15
C ALA A 279 1.06 11.73 -8.26
N ALA A 280 2.26 11.22 -7.99
CA ALA A 280 3.33 11.16 -8.98
C ALA A 280 2.94 10.28 -10.19
N PHE A 281 2.36 9.10 -9.94
CA PHE A 281 1.87 8.24 -11.02
C PHE A 281 0.67 8.84 -11.74
N ALA A 282 -0.23 9.53 -11.03
CA ALA A 282 -1.37 10.22 -11.64
C ALA A 282 -0.91 11.36 -12.59
N VAL A 283 0.08 12.17 -12.16
CA VAL A 283 0.67 13.21 -13.02
C VAL A 283 1.36 12.59 -14.23
N GLY A 284 2.05 11.46 -14.07
CA GLY A 284 2.64 10.73 -15.18
C GLY A 284 1.60 10.25 -16.19
N ALA A 285 0.46 9.74 -15.74
CA ALA A 285 -0.66 9.36 -16.60
C ALA A 285 -1.24 10.58 -17.37
N ILE A 286 -1.33 11.74 -16.70
CA ILE A 286 -1.74 13.00 -17.36
C ILE A 286 -0.74 13.37 -18.46
N MET A 287 0.56 13.32 -18.18
CA MET A 287 1.61 13.59 -19.18
C MET A 287 1.53 12.62 -20.36
N MET A 288 1.20 11.33 -20.13
CA MET A 288 0.94 10.36 -21.21
C MET A 288 -0.28 10.77 -22.04
N GLY A 289 -1.34 11.26 -21.40
CA GLY A 289 -2.54 11.77 -22.08
C GLY A 289 -2.27 12.98 -22.98
N TRP A 290 -1.31 13.84 -22.64
CA TRP A 290 -0.89 14.96 -23.50
C TRP A 290 -0.24 14.50 -24.81
N MET A 291 0.28 13.27 -24.86
CA MET A 291 0.91 12.68 -26.04
C MET A 291 -0.08 11.92 -26.93
N GLY A 292 -1.32 11.70 -26.44
CA GLY A 292 -2.38 11.04 -27.18
C GLY A 292 -2.91 9.74 -26.51
N GLU A 293 -3.85 9.11 -27.21
CA GLU A 293 -4.57 7.94 -26.70
C GLU A 293 -3.69 6.68 -26.64
N VAL A 294 -2.85 6.43 -27.64
CA VAL A 294 -1.97 5.26 -27.71
C VAL A 294 -0.94 5.26 -26.57
N PRO A 295 -0.20 6.37 -26.29
CA PRO A 295 0.68 6.45 -25.12
C PRO A 295 -0.03 6.21 -23.79
N LEU A 296 -1.23 6.80 -23.61
CA LEU A 296 -1.99 6.62 -22.39
C LEU A 296 -2.44 5.17 -22.22
N ALA A 297 -2.94 4.52 -23.27
CA ALA A 297 -3.34 3.12 -23.25
C ALA A 297 -2.16 2.20 -22.95
N ALA A 298 -1.01 2.41 -23.62
CA ALA A 298 0.20 1.63 -23.37
C ALA A 298 0.72 1.80 -21.93
N HIS A 299 0.63 3.02 -21.38
CA HIS A 299 0.96 3.28 -19.98
C HIS A 299 0.05 2.51 -19.03
N GLN A 300 -1.27 2.48 -19.28
CA GLN A 300 -2.22 1.74 -18.45
C GLN A 300 -1.92 0.23 -18.43
N VAL A 301 -1.53 -0.35 -19.56
CA VAL A 301 -1.10 -1.74 -19.64
C VAL A 301 0.16 -1.97 -18.77
N ALA A 302 1.19 -1.14 -18.95
CA ALA A 302 2.44 -1.29 -18.25
C ALA A 302 2.31 -1.09 -16.73
N ILE A 303 1.57 -0.06 -16.29
CA ILE A 303 1.35 0.23 -14.86
C ILE A 303 0.44 -0.82 -14.21
N GLY A 304 -0.55 -1.37 -14.92
CA GLY A 304 -1.40 -2.45 -14.44
C GLY A 304 -0.61 -3.73 -14.16
N LEU A 305 0.32 -4.09 -15.04
CA LEU A 305 1.23 -5.23 -14.86
C LEU A 305 2.20 -4.99 -13.69
N ALA A 306 2.83 -3.81 -13.63
CA ALA A 306 3.72 -3.42 -12.53
C ALA A 306 2.98 -3.37 -11.18
N GLY A 307 1.73 -2.88 -11.16
CA GLY A 307 0.89 -2.85 -9.97
C GLY A 307 0.60 -4.25 -9.40
N SER A 308 0.47 -5.26 -10.25
CA SER A 308 0.27 -6.64 -9.81
C SER A 308 1.51 -7.20 -9.08
N THR A 309 2.71 -6.90 -9.56
CA THR A 309 3.97 -7.31 -8.90
C THR A 309 4.23 -6.49 -7.62
N TYR A 310 3.85 -5.21 -7.60
CA TYR A 310 3.90 -4.33 -6.43
C TYR A 310 3.12 -4.89 -5.24
N MET A 311 1.95 -5.53 -5.45
CA MET A 311 1.16 -6.14 -4.37
C MET A 311 1.93 -7.17 -3.57
N ILE A 312 2.81 -7.93 -4.22
CA ILE A 312 3.66 -8.95 -3.56
C ILE A 312 4.73 -8.26 -2.71
N SER A 313 5.38 -7.23 -3.25
CA SER A 313 6.35 -6.41 -2.49
C SER A 313 5.72 -5.73 -1.29
N LEU A 314 4.50 -5.21 -1.43
CA LEU A 314 3.76 -4.60 -0.32
C LEU A 314 3.44 -5.62 0.78
N GLY A 315 3.11 -6.87 0.42
CA GLY A 315 2.91 -7.95 1.38
C GLY A 315 4.20 -8.32 2.14
N ILE A 316 5.34 -8.39 1.44
CA ILE A 316 6.66 -8.60 2.07
C ILE A 316 7.00 -7.43 2.99
N SER A 317 6.75 -6.19 2.56
CA SER A 317 6.97 -4.97 3.34
C SER A 317 6.15 -4.94 4.64
N SER A 318 4.87 -5.35 4.57
CA SER A 318 4.02 -5.47 5.75
C SER A 318 4.58 -6.49 6.77
N ALA A 319 4.97 -7.67 6.29
CA ALA A 319 5.62 -8.69 7.12
C ALA A 319 6.92 -8.17 7.73
N THR A 320 7.70 -7.40 6.97
CA THR A 320 8.94 -6.77 7.42
C THR A 320 8.67 -5.78 8.55
N THR A 321 7.66 -4.92 8.40
CA THR A 321 7.25 -3.96 9.44
C THR A 321 6.94 -4.67 10.76
N VAL A 322 6.18 -5.77 10.71
CA VAL A 322 5.84 -6.58 11.88
C VAL A 322 7.09 -7.20 12.51
N ARG A 323 7.95 -7.83 11.69
CA ARG A 323 9.16 -8.51 12.17
C ARG A 323 10.14 -7.55 12.82
N VAL A 324 10.42 -6.43 12.17
CA VAL A 324 11.34 -5.40 12.67
C VAL A 324 10.80 -4.78 13.95
N SER A 325 9.51 -4.47 14.02
CA SER A 325 8.92 -3.90 15.23
C SER A 325 8.93 -4.87 16.42
N HIS A 326 8.68 -6.17 16.21
CA HIS A 326 8.77 -7.18 17.25
C HIS A 326 10.18 -7.29 17.83
N GLN A 327 11.19 -7.41 16.95
CA GLN A 327 12.58 -7.56 17.37
C GLN A 327 13.11 -6.28 18.03
N LEU A 328 12.72 -5.10 17.54
CA LEU A 328 13.05 -3.83 18.17
C LEU A 328 12.44 -3.75 19.58
N GLY A 329 11.18 -4.18 19.75
CA GLY A 329 10.54 -4.26 21.06
C GLY A 329 11.24 -5.21 22.02
N ALA A 330 11.66 -6.37 21.54
CA ALA A 330 12.41 -7.38 22.29
C ALA A 330 13.89 -6.99 22.52
N ARG A 331 14.38 -5.89 21.92
CA ARG A 331 15.79 -5.47 21.92
C ARG A 331 16.74 -6.49 21.27
N ASP A 332 16.23 -7.33 20.39
CA ASP A 332 17.03 -8.29 19.60
C ASP A 332 17.42 -7.65 18.26
N PHE A 333 18.46 -6.84 18.28
CA PHE A 333 18.93 -6.09 17.11
C PHE A 333 19.59 -7.00 16.05
N VAL A 334 20.11 -8.17 16.44
CA VAL A 334 20.68 -9.15 15.51
C VAL A 334 19.56 -9.76 14.68
N ALA A 335 18.52 -10.31 15.34
CA ALA A 335 17.39 -10.87 14.64
C ALA A 335 16.62 -9.83 13.83
N MET A 336 16.55 -8.57 14.29
CA MET A 336 15.98 -7.46 13.54
C MET A 336 16.71 -7.24 12.21
N ARG A 337 18.05 -7.18 12.25
CA ARG A 337 18.91 -7.02 11.06
C ARG A 337 18.73 -8.20 10.11
N MET A 338 18.78 -9.43 10.61
CA MET A 338 18.62 -10.64 9.81
C MET A 338 17.25 -10.69 9.12
N ALA A 339 16.17 -10.36 9.84
CA ALA A 339 14.83 -10.30 9.27
C ALA A 339 14.72 -9.24 8.17
N SER A 340 15.37 -8.08 8.36
CA SER A 340 15.39 -6.98 7.39
C SER A 340 16.09 -7.35 6.09
N TYR A 341 17.30 -7.94 6.19
CA TYR A 341 18.05 -8.38 5.01
C TYR A 341 17.36 -9.56 4.32
N ALA A 342 16.80 -10.51 5.08
CA ALA A 342 16.03 -11.61 4.51
C ALA A 342 14.84 -11.09 3.66
N SER A 343 14.14 -10.05 4.10
CA SER A 343 13.06 -9.43 3.32
C SER A 343 13.58 -8.75 2.05
N ALA A 344 14.74 -8.05 2.15
CA ALA A 344 15.38 -7.43 0.99
C ALA A 344 15.79 -8.48 -0.07
N HIS A 345 16.39 -9.59 0.37
CA HIS A 345 16.76 -10.69 -0.53
C HIS A 345 15.52 -11.30 -1.21
N LEU A 346 14.45 -11.55 -0.44
CA LEU A 346 13.22 -12.12 -0.99
C LEU A 346 12.58 -11.21 -2.04
N VAL A 347 12.49 -9.90 -1.76
CA VAL A 347 11.88 -8.97 -2.73
C VAL A 347 12.76 -8.79 -3.96
N LEU A 348 14.08 -8.68 -3.81
CA LEU A 348 15.00 -8.57 -4.94
C LEU A 348 14.94 -9.80 -5.83
N LEU A 349 14.95 -11.01 -5.23
CA LEU A 349 14.82 -12.26 -5.99
C LEU A 349 13.50 -12.31 -6.77
N PHE A 350 12.39 -11.98 -6.10
CA PHE A 350 11.08 -11.98 -6.74
C PHE A 350 10.99 -10.92 -7.85
N MET A 351 11.40 -9.67 -7.58
CA MET A 351 11.33 -8.59 -8.56
C MET A 351 12.28 -8.82 -9.75
N THR A 352 13.44 -9.42 -9.52
CA THR A 352 14.34 -9.81 -10.63
C THR A 352 13.71 -10.91 -11.50
N ALA A 353 13.05 -11.90 -10.90
CA ALA A 353 12.32 -12.92 -11.66
C ALA A 353 11.18 -12.31 -12.49
N MET A 354 10.43 -11.37 -11.92
CA MET A 354 9.35 -10.64 -12.64
C MET A 354 9.93 -9.71 -13.72
N ALA A 355 11.09 -9.09 -13.48
CA ALA A 355 11.78 -8.29 -14.48
C ALA A 355 12.17 -9.12 -15.70
N LEU A 356 12.74 -10.29 -15.46
CA LEU A 356 13.06 -11.25 -16.55
C LEU A 356 11.78 -11.68 -17.30
N MET A 357 10.71 -11.96 -16.57
CA MET A 357 9.42 -12.29 -17.18
C MET A 357 8.89 -11.14 -18.07
N PHE A 358 8.96 -9.88 -17.60
CA PHE A 358 8.53 -8.71 -18.38
C PHE A 358 9.36 -8.56 -19.65
N ILE A 359 10.68 -8.73 -19.58
CA ILE A 359 11.57 -8.64 -20.76
C ILE A 359 11.27 -9.77 -21.76
N LEU A 360 11.17 -11.01 -21.28
CA LEU A 360 10.97 -12.20 -22.13
C LEU A 360 9.58 -12.22 -22.78
N LEU A 361 8.55 -11.83 -22.02
CA LEU A 361 7.15 -11.89 -22.45
C LEU A 361 6.58 -10.53 -22.88
N ARG A 362 7.42 -9.50 -23.08
CA ARG A 362 6.99 -8.12 -23.40
C ARG A 362 6.05 -8.02 -24.59
N ASN A 363 6.20 -8.88 -25.58
CA ASN A 363 5.36 -8.87 -26.78
C ASN A 363 4.04 -9.65 -26.58
N TYR A 364 3.95 -10.49 -25.56
CA TYR A 364 2.80 -11.33 -25.29
C TYR A 364 1.91 -10.77 -24.18
N LEU A 365 2.49 -10.17 -23.14
CA LEU A 365 1.72 -9.63 -22.00
C LEU A 365 0.72 -8.54 -22.41
N PRO A 366 1.04 -7.59 -23.30
CA PRO A 366 0.08 -6.59 -23.72
C PRO A 366 -1.14 -7.14 -24.47
N LEU A 367 -1.01 -8.32 -25.13
CA LEU A 367 -2.11 -8.96 -25.87
C LEU A 367 -3.31 -9.32 -24.98
N PHE A 368 -3.11 -9.49 -23.67
CA PHE A 368 -4.19 -9.71 -22.71
C PHE A 368 -5.03 -8.45 -22.45
N PHE A 369 -4.54 -7.28 -22.83
CA PHE A 369 -5.16 -5.98 -22.53
C PHE A 369 -5.65 -5.22 -23.77
N SER A 370 -4.99 -5.39 -24.90
CA SER A 370 -5.32 -4.68 -26.15
C SER A 370 -5.07 -5.56 -27.37
N SER A 371 -5.88 -5.34 -28.41
CA SER A 371 -5.66 -5.89 -29.76
C SER A 371 -5.05 -4.86 -30.73
N ASP A 372 -4.85 -3.62 -30.28
CA ASP A 372 -4.26 -2.55 -31.08
C ASP A 372 -2.73 -2.74 -31.17
N VAL A 373 -2.24 -2.80 -32.41
CA VAL A 373 -0.82 -3.09 -32.71
C VAL A 373 0.10 -1.99 -32.20
N GLU A 374 -0.31 -0.70 -32.28
CA GLU A 374 0.50 0.42 -31.79
C GLU A 374 0.59 0.42 -30.27
N VAL A 375 -0.52 0.16 -29.59
CA VAL A 375 -0.56 0.01 -28.11
C VAL A 375 0.30 -1.14 -27.67
N ILE A 376 0.23 -2.30 -28.35
CA ILE A 376 1.04 -3.48 -28.01
C ILE A 376 2.53 -3.18 -28.19
N ALA A 377 2.92 -2.57 -29.31
CA ALA A 377 4.32 -2.26 -29.63
C ALA A 377 4.91 -1.26 -28.60
N LEU A 378 4.17 -0.21 -28.26
CA LEU A 378 4.60 0.77 -27.27
C LEU A 378 4.63 0.18 -25.86
N SER A 379 3.62 -0.60 -25.47
CA SER A 379 3.62 -1.31 -24.18
C SER A 379 4.82 -2.22 -24.03
N ALA A 380 5.22 -2.94 -25.09
CA ALA A 380 6.40 -3.79 -25.08
C ALA A 380 7.71 -3.02 -24.83
N GLN A 381 7.81 -1.78 -25.33
CA GLN A 381 8.93 -0.89 -25.02
C GLN A 381 8.90 -0.41 -23.56
N LEU A 382 7.72 0.00 -23.07
CA LEU A 382 7.55 0.43 -21.69
C LEU A 382 7.84 -0.69 -20.69
N LEU A 383 7.51 -1.95 -21.00
CA LEU A 383 7.79 -3.11 -20.17
C LEU A 383 9.28 -3.37 -19.96
N ILE A 384 10.14 -2.96 -20.88
CA ILE A 384 11.60 -3.03 -20.67
C ILE A 384 12.01 -2.10 -19.54
N VAL A 385 11.53 -0.85 -19.55
CA VAL A 385 11.83 0.12 -18.49
C VAL A 385 11.17 -0.31 -17.18
N ALA A 386 9.91 -0.81 -17.26
CA ALA A 386 9.19 -1.36 -16.12
C ALA A 386 9.92 -2.53 -15.44
N ALA A 387 10.66 -3.34 -16.19
CA ALA A 387 11.48 -4.43 -15.65
C ALA A 387 12.58 -3.93 -14.69
N PHE A 388 13.27 -2.84 -15.06
CA PHE A 388 14.26 -2.23 -14.17
C PHE A 388 13.60 -1.43 -13.04
N PHE A 389 12.55 -0.69 -13.35
CA PHE A 389 11.75 0.09 -12.41
C PHE A 389 11.30 -0.76 -11.21
N GLN A 390 10.70 -1.94 -11.44
CA GLN A 390 10.14 -2.76 -10.36
C GLN A 390 11.18 -3.33 -9.39
N ILE A 391 12.46 -3.49 -9.80
CA ILE A 391 13.52 -3.93 -8.90
C ILE A 391 13.78 -2.85 -7.83
N PHE A 392 13.87 -1.59 -8.25
CA PHE A 392 14.04 -0.46 -7.32
C PHE A 392 12.77 -0.21 -6.50
N ASP A 393 11.59 -0.39 -7.10
CA ASP A 393 10.31 -0.28 -6.41
C ASP A 393 10.20 -1.31 -5.28
N GLY A 394 10.47 -2.57 -5.55
CA GLY A 394 10.48 -3.62 -4.53
C GLY A 394 11.45 -3.34 -3.38
N LEU A 395 12.69 -2.92 -3.70
CA LEU A 395 13.66 -2.54 -2.68
C LEU A 395 13.17 -1.36 -1.84
N GLN A 396 12.65 -0.31 -2.48
CA GLN A 396 12.10 0.85 -1.78
C GLN A 396 10.98 0.42 -0.82
N VAL A 397 9.98 -0.30 -1.30
CA VAL A 397 8.80 -0.71 -0.52
C VAL A 397 9.20 -1.53 0.71
N VAL A 398 10.17 -2.44 0.60
CA VAL A 398 10.67 -3.21 1.73
C VAL A 398 11.50 -2.36 2.69
N MET A 399 12.29 -1.41 2.18
CA MET A 399 13.01 -0.46 3.05
C MET A 399 12.05 0.46 3.81
N LEU A 400 10.94 0.88 3.19
CA LEU A 400 9.86 1.58 3.88
C LEU A 400 9.26 0.73 5.00
N GLY A 401 9.06 -0.56 4.77
CA GLY A 401 8.62 -1.51 5.80
C GLY A 401 9.58 -1.60 6.97
N ASN A 402 10.89 -1.66 6.70
CA ASN A 402 11.94 -1.64 7.72
C ASN A 402 11.88 -0.35 8.55
N LEU A 403 11.87 0.81 7.89
CA LEU A 403 11.87 2.12 8.55
C LEU A 403 10.59 2.34 9.37
N ARG A 404 9.42 1.93 8.85
CA ARG A 404 8.16 1.95 9.60
C ARG A 404 8.25 1.06 10.85
N GLY A 405 8.80 -0.15 10.75
CA GLY A 405 9.03 -1.06 11.88
C GLY A 405 9.93 -0.45 12.95
N MET A 406 10.91 0.36 12.53
CA MET A 406 11.78 1.14 13.42
C MET A 406 11.13 2.46 13.92
N THR A 407 9.86 2.73 13.57
CA THR A 407 9.13 3.97 13.85
C THR A 407 9.73 5.24 13.22
N ASP A 408 10.54 5.09 12.20
CA ASP A 408 11.02 6.19 11.39
C ASP A 408 10.08 6.39 10.18
N VAL A 409 9.16 7.34 10.29
CA VAL A 409 8.15 7.62 9.27
C VAL A 409 8.33 8.98 8.58
N LYS A 410 9.02 9.93 9.26
CA LYS A 410 9.26 11.26 8.70
C LYS A 410 10.31 11.24 7.59
N GLY A 411 11.38 10.47 7.80
CA GLY A 411 12.43 10.33 6.82
C GLY A 411 11.92 9.75 5.49
N PRO A 412 11.24 8.60 5.48
CA PRO A 412 10.61 8.07 4.29
C PRO A 412 9.66 9.04 3.58
N MET A 413 8.85 9.78 4.32
CA MET A 413 7.96 10.80 3.75
C MET A 413 8.77 11.87 2.99
N LEU A 414 9.80 12.44 3.61
CA LEU A 414 10.65 13.47 2.96
C LEU A 414 11.41 12.92 1.76
N ILE A 415 11.89 11.67 1.85
CA ILE A 415 12.53 10.98 0.73
C ILE A 415 11.54 10.84 -0.44
N ALA A 416 10.30 10.45 -0.18
CA ALA A 416 9.28 10.32 -1.21
C ALA A 416 8.97 11.67 -1.88
N PHE A 417 8.78 12.74 -1.11
CA PHE A 417 8.59 14.09 -1.66
C PHE A 417 9.71 14.48 -2.60
N PHE A 418 10.96 14.36 -2.14
CA PHE A 418 12.13 14.72 -2.92
C PHE A 418 12.29 13.83 -4.16
N ALA A 419 12.19 12.52 -3.99
CA ALA A 419 12.46 11.56 -5.06
C ALA A 419 11.39 11.57 -6.15
N TYR A 420 10.10 11.65 -5.78
CA TYR A 420 9.03 11.61 -6.76
C TYR A 420 8.71 13.00 -7.36
N LEU A 421 8.46 14.00 -6.50
CA LEU A 421 8.05 15.34 -6.97
C LEU A 421 9.25 16.20 -7.32
N GLY A 422 10.36 16.10 -6.55
CA GLY A 422 11.54 16.92 -6.78
C GLY A 422 12.46 16.43 -7.90
N LEU A 423 12.51 15.13 -8.16
CA LEU A 423 13.37 14.53 -9.18
C LEU A 423 12.58 13.76 -10.26
N GLY A 424 11.76 12.80 -9.86
CA GLY A 424 11.10 11.88 -10.79
C GLY A 424 10.24 12.60 -11.82
N LEU A 425 9.29 13.44 -11.38
CA LEU A 425 8.41 14.18 -12.29
C LEU A 425 9.15 15.21 -13.16
N PRO A 426 10.08 16.05 -12.64
CA PRO A 426 10.84 16.94 -13.48
C PRO A 426 11.68 16.22 -14.53
N ILE A 427 12.35 15.11 -14.15
CA ILE A 427 13.13 14.28 -15.10
C ILE A 427 12.18 13.67 -16.14
N SER A 428 11.01 13.13 -15.73
CA SER A 428 10.00 12.61 -16.65
C SER A 428 9.62 13.66 -17.69
N TYR A 429 9.33 14.89 -17.24
CA TYR A 429 8.93 15.98 -18.15
C TYR A 429 10.06 16.34 -19.12
N VAL A 430 11.29 16.53 -18.62
CA VAL A 430 12.45 16.92 -19.45
C VAL A 430 12.80 15.85 -20.47
N LEU A 431 12.79 14.57 -20.08
CA LEU A 431 13.10 13.49 -21.00
C LEU A 431 12.00 13.29 -22.04
N ALA A 432 10.73 13.44 -21.63
CA ALA A 432 9.61 13.15 -22.51
C ALA A 432 9.36 14.24 -23.55
N PHE A 433 9.45 15.53 -23.19
CA PHE A 433 9.08 16.66 -24.05
C PHE A 433 10.30 17.38 -24.63
N PRO A 434 11.19 18.05 -23.87
CA PRO A 434 12.34 18.73 -24.43
C PRO A 434 13.35 17.83 -25.15
N LEU A 435 13.56 16.60 -24.64
CA LEU A 435 14.49 15.62 -25.24
C LEU A 435 13.80 14.62 -26.19
N GLU A 436 12.50 14.79 -26.44
CA GLU A 436 11.70 14.05 -27.43
C GLU A 436 11.75 12.51 -27.29
N LEU A 437 12.07 11.99 -26.07
CA LEU A 437 12.01 10.54 -25.80
C LEU A 437 10.58 10.01 -25.65
N GLY A 438 9.58 10.89 -25.66
CA GLY A 438 8.17 10.55 -25.64
C GLY A 438 7.77 9.74 -24.39
N PRO A 439 6.87 8.74 -24.54
CA PRO A 439 6.33 7.94 -23.44
C PRO A 439 7.41 7.22 -22.61
N VAL A 440 8.47 6.76 -23.28
CA VAL A 440 9.60 6.07 -22.62
C VAL A 440 10.35 7.02 -21.69
N GLY A 441 10.45 8.31 -22.04
CA GLY A 441 11.06 9.36 -21.20
C GLY A 441 10.36 9.51 -19.84
N ILE A 442 9.02 9.40 -19.80
CA ILE A 442 8.25 9.44 -18.55
C ILE A 442 8.64 8.28 -17.64
N TRP A 443 8.77 7.08 -18.18
CA TRP A 443 9.16 5.88 -17.40
C TRP A 443 10.61 5.93 -16.94
N TYR A 444 11.53 6.53 -17.68
CA TYR A 444 12.90 6.79 -17.20
C TYR A 444 12.91 7.76 -16.01
N GLY A 445 12.04 8.76 -16.00
CA GLY A 445 11.89 9.64 -14.84
C GLY A 445 11.33 8.90 -13.62
N PHE A 446 10.36 8.01 -13.78
CA PHE A 446 9.89 7.13 -12.69
C PHE A 446 11.00 6.21 -12.18
N LEU A 447 11.78 5.61 -13.09
CA LEU A 447 12.94 4.78 -12.72
C LEU A 447 13.97 5.57 -11.91
N ALA A 448 14.28 6.80 -12.32
CA ALA A 448 15.20 7.67 -11.60
C ALA A 448 14.66 8.05 -10.20
N GLY A 449 13.39 8.45 -10.10
CA GLY A 449 12.74 8.78 -8.84
C GLY A 449 12.74 7.60 -7.87
N LEU A 450 12.29 6.42 -8.32
CA LEU A 450 12.27 5.20 -7.51
C LEU A 450 13.68 4.73 -7.12
N GLY A 451 14.64 4.82 -8.06
CA GLY A 451 16.03 4.50 -7.78
C GLY A 451 16.61 5.34 -6.65
N VAL A 452 16.38 6.66 -6.70
CA VAL A 452 16.80 7.58 -5.64
C VAL A 452 16.05 7.28 -4.34
N ALA A 453 14.74 7.07 -4.37
CA ALA A 453 13.96 6.73 -3.19
C ALA A 453 14.43 5.43 -2.53
N GLY A 454 14.71 4.39 -3.32
CA GLY A 454 15.24 3.11 -2.85
C GLY A 454 16.61 3.25 -2.19
N ILE A 455 17.55 3.93 -2.85
CA ILE A 455 18.91 4.16 -2.35
C ILE A 455 18.89 4.99 -1.07
N LEU A 456 18.13 6.09 -1.03
CA LEU A 456 18.05 6.96 0.15
C LEU A 456 17.38 6.26 1.33
N SER A 457 16.31 5.46 1.07
CA SER A 457 15.64 4.66 2.10
C SER A 457 16.58 3.58 2.67
N TYR A 458 17.35 2.91 1.82
CA TYR A 458 18.36 1.94 2.25
C TYR A 458 19.48 2.60 3.09
N ARG A 459 20.02 3.75 2.64
CA ARG A 459 21.01 4.52 3.41
C ARG A 459 20.47 4.95 4.78
N ARG A 460 19.22 5.41 4.83
CA ARG A 460 18.58 5.80 6.08
C ARG A 460 18.35 4.61 7.01
N PHE A 461 17.96 3.46 6.46
CA PHE A 461 17.88 2.22 7.23
C PHE A 461 19.23 1.83 7.86
N LEU A 462 20.32 1.88 7.09
CA LEU A 462 21.67 1.61 7.60
C LEU A 462 22.09 2.61 8.68
N TRP A 463 21.73 3.89 8.53
CA TRP A 463 22.01 4.92 9.52
C TRP A 463 21.26 4.64 10.83
N ASN A 464 19.97 4.31 10.77
CA ASN A 464 19.16 3.95 11.94
C ASN A 464 19.70 2.68 12.64
N LEU A 465 20.17 1.68 11.87
CA LEU A 465 20.82 0.50 12.46
C LEU A 465 22.09 0.83 13.26
N ARG A 466 22.84 1.84 12.83
CA ARG A 466 24.05 2.29 13.55
C ARG A 466 23.71 3.02 14.83
N SER A 467 22.62 3.76 14.88
CA SER A 467 22.20 4.52 16.07
C SER A 467 21.65 3.63 17.19
N LEU A 468 21.32 2.35 16.88
CA LEU A 468 20.85 1.36 17.88
C LEU A 468 21.98 0.55 18.54
N ARG A 469 23.22 0.78 18.14
CA ARG A 469 24.44 0.26 18.78
C ARG A 469 24.94 1.22 19.84
#